data_ea0de75ce5063797c0ba896d1635fa03
#
_entry.id   ea0de75ce5063797c0ba896d1635fa03
#
_cell.length_a   1.000
_cell.length_b   1.000
_cell.length_c   1.000
_cell.angle_alpha   90.00
_cell.angle_beta   90.00
_cell.angle_gamma   90.00
#
_symmetry.space_group_name_H-M   'P 1'
#
loop_
_entity.id
_entity.type
_entity.pdbx_description
1 polymer ?
#
loop_
_entity_poly.entity_id
_entity_poly.type
_entity_poly.pdbx_seq_one_letter_code
_entity_poly.pdbx_strand_id
1 'polypeptide(L)'
;FYLYHNFVLPKPDEDVDHKTETARAVLNGFLETFASFFRKKQIVIAILFMLLFRLPEALLTPVSQLFLQAQPSRGGLGLSPQEFGLVNGTVGVIGLLAGGIIGGMLASRDGLKKWLWPMVCAITLPDVVYIYLSYSLNSDLFVVSSCLFVEQFGYGLGFTVLTLYMLFYSQGKFKTSHYSICTGISYLGLML
;
A
#
# COMPACT_ATOMS: atom_id res chain seq x y z
N PHE A 1 -7.64 -19.24 -16.26
CA PHE A 1 -7.36 -18.84 -14.87
C PHE A 1 -8.17 -19.70 -13.90
N TYR A 2 -9.52 -19.71 -13.98
CA TYR A 2 -10.40 -20.44 -13.07
C TYR A 2 -10.12 -21.95 -12.99
N LEU A 3 -9.96 -22.61 -14.15
CA LEU A 3 -9.63 -24.06 -14.22
C LEU A 3 -8.28 -24.36 -13.56
N TYR A 4 -7.24 -23.54 -13.83
CA TYR A 4 -5.92 -23.70 -13.24
C TYR A 4 -5.97 -23.58 -11.70
N HIS A 5 -6.66 -22.55 -11.19
CA HIS A 5 -6.81 -22.34 -9.75
C HIS A 5 -7.55 -23.50 -9.05
N ASN A 6 -8.56 -24.08 -9.71
CA ASN A 6 -9.33 -25.19 -9.13
C ASN A 6 -8.52 -26.47 -8.94
N PHE A 7 -7.44 -26.65 -9.75
CA PHE A 7 -6.57 -27.83 -9.67
C PHE A 7 -5.30 -27.61 -8.85
N VAL A 8 -4.78 -26.38 -8.76
CA VAL A 8 -3.45 -26.10 -8.20
C VAL A 8 -3.52 -25.49 -6.81
N LEU A 9 -4.57 -24.70 -6.49
CA LEU A 9 -4.69 -24.12 -5.17
C LEU A 9 -5.11 -25.15 -4.13
N PRO A 10 -4.38 -25.28 -3.01
CA PRO A 10 -4.82 -26.11 -1.89
C PRO A 10 -6.15 -25.58 -1.36
N LYS A 11 -7.12 -26.46 -1.18
CA LYS A 11 -8.37 -26.11 -0.50
C LYS A 11 -8.08 -26.04 1.00
N PRO A 12 -8.31 -24.88 1.66
CA PRO A 12 -8.15 -24.79 3.11
C PRO A 12 -9.16 -25.72 3.79
N ASP A 13 -8.76 -26.39 4.86
CA ASP A 13 -9.65 -27.24 5.66
C ASP A 13 -10.83 -26.48 6.28
N GLU A 14 -10.72 -25.14 6.30
CA GLU A 14 -11.75 -24.21 6.78
C GLU A 14 -12.78 -23.83 5.69
N ASP A 15 -12.62 -24.32 4.45
CA ASP A 15 -13.55 -24.04 3.34
C ASP A 15 -14.77 -24.96 3.46
N VAL A 16 -15.63 -24.65 4.43
CA VAL A 16 -16.90 -25.36 4.65
C VAL A 16 -17.84 -25.02 3.49
N ASP A 17 -18.32 -26.05 2.83
CA ASP A 17 -19.26 -25.95 1.69
C ASP A 17 -20.59 -25.30 2.18
N HIS A 18 -20.72 -23.98 2.04
CA HIS A 18 -21.89 -23.20 2.44
C HIS A 18 -23.12 -23.40 1.55
N LYS A 19 -23.25 -24.58 0.92
CA LYS A 19 -24.28 -24.87 -0.09
C LYS A 19 -25.76 -24.76 0.37
N THR A 20 -26.00 -24.50 1.65
CA THR A 20 -27.38 -24.48 2.20
C THR A 20 -27.64 -23.40 3.25
N GLU A 21 -26.82 -22.36 3.34
CA GLU A 21 -27.11 -21.33 4.33
C GLU A 21 -28.26 -20.42 3.87
N THR A 22 -29.26 -20.28 4.73
CA THR A 22 -30.35 -19.32 4.56
C THR A 22 -29.77 -17.89 4.51
N ALA A 23 -30.32 -17.01 3.65
CA ALA A 23 -29.88 -15.62 3.54
C ALA A 23 -29.75 -14.90 4.91
N ARG A 24 -30.59 -15.29 5.87
CA ARG A 24 -30.54 -14.79 7.25
C ARG A 24 -29.30 -15.26 8.02
N ALA A 25 -28.84 -16.50 7.79
CA ALA A 25 -27.61 -17.02 8.41
C ALA A 25 -26.38 -16.31 7.87
N VAL A 26 -26.33 -16.07 6.55
CA VAL A 26 -25.27 -15.29 5.90
C VAL A 26 -25.22 -13.85 6.44
N LEU A 27 -26.37 -13.19 6.58
CA LEU A 27 -26.45 -11.85 7.13
C LEU A 27 -25.98 -11.79 8.60
N ASN A 28 -26.39 -12.76 9.41
CA ASN A 28 -25.97 -12.85 10.81
C ASN A 28 -24.45 -13.09 10.91
N GLY A 29 -23.87 -13.97 10.07
CA GLY A 29 -22.43 -14.21 10.00
C GLY A 29 -21.65 -12.94 9.59
N PHE A 30 -22.18 -12.19 8.65
CA PHE A 30 -21.63 -10.90 8.25
C PHE A 30 -21.64 -9.89 9.42
N LEU A 31 -22.78 -9.73 10.10
CA LEU A 31 -22.87 -8.83 11.25
C LEU A 31 -21.97 -9.25 12.41
N GLU A 32 -21.87 -10.58 12.68
CA GLU A 32 -20.95 -11.11 13.69
C GLU A 32 -19.49 -10.78 13.35
N THR A 33 -19.10 -10.92 12.08
CA THR A 33 -17.76 -10.60 11.59
C THR A 33 -17.43 -9.11 11.82
N PHE A 34 -18.33 -8.22 11.44
CA PHE A 34 -18.15 -6.78 11.67
C PHE A 34 -18.10 -6.44 13.16
N ALA A 35 -19.04 -6.95 13.94
CA ALA A 35 -19.06 -6.70 15.39
C ALA A 35 -17.77 -7.21 16.07
N SER A 36 -17.27 -8.38 15.66
CA SER A 36 -16.02 -8.94 16.19
C SER A 36 -14.79 -8.11 15.83
N PHE A 37 -14.77 -7.50 14.63
CA PHE A 37 -13.70 -6.60 14.22
C PHE A 37 -13.63 -5.35 15.11
N PHE A 38 -14.75 -4.66 15.31
CA PHE A 38 -14.81 -3.45 16.13
C PHE A 38 -14.62 -3.68 17.63
N ARG A 39 -14.75 -4.94 18.10
CA ARG A 39 -14.45 -5.34 19.48
C ARG A 39 -12.97 -5.66 19.73
N LYS A 40 -12.12 -5.64 18.70
CA LYS A 40 -10.69 -5.91 18.86
C LYS A 40 -10.01 -4.87 19.75
N LYS A 41 -9.01 -5.32 20.50
CA LYS A 41 -8.21 -4.44 21.37
C LYS A 41 -7.52 -3.37 20.53
N GLN A 42 -7.55 -2.13 20.99
CA GLN A 42 -6.92 -0.98 20.34
C GLN A 42 -7.43 -0.70 18.91
N ILE A 43 -8.68 -1.04 18.61
CA ILE A 43 -9.27 -0.86 17.27
C ILE A 43 -9.17 0.58 16.77
N VAL A 44 -9.40 1.57 17.63
CA VAL A 44 -9.33 2.99 17.27
C VAL A 44 -7.91 3.37 16.83
N ILE A 45 -6.89 2.90 17.56
CA ILE A 45 -5.48 3.15 17.20
C ILE A 45 -5.14 2.48 15.87
N ALA A 46 -5.62 1.26 15.65
CA ALA A 46 -5.39 0.54 14.39
C ALA A 46 -6.05 1.25 13.19
N ILE A 47 -7.29 1.71 13.36
CA ILE A 47 -8.00 2.47 12.32
C ILE A 47 -7.27 3.78 12.01
N LEU A 48 -6.93 4.55 13.05
CA LEU A 48 -6.19 5.81 12.89
C LEU A 48 -4.84 5.59 12.22
N PHE A 49 -4.11 4.55 12.60
CA PHE A 49 -2.84 4.21 11.95
C PHE A 49 -3.04 3.92 10.45
N MET A 50 -4.01 3.08 10.08
CA MET A 50 -4.26 2.73 8.67
C MET A 50 -4.71 3.94 7.84
N LEU A 51 -5.54 4.82 8.40
CA LEU A 51 -6.00 6.04 7.72
C LEU A 51 -4.85 7.04 7.55
N LEU A 52 -4.13 7.35 8.63
CA LEU A 52 -3.06 8.35 8.63
C LEU A 52 -1.85 7.88 7.82
N PHE A 53 -1.62 6.58 7.74
CA PHE A 53 -0.53 6.02 6.94
C PHE A 53 -0.70 6.33 5.44
N ARG A 54 -1.93 6.32 4.95
CA ARG A 54 -2.25 6.55 3.53
C ARG A 54 -2.44 8.03 3.17
N LEU A 55 -2.69 8.87 4.16
CA LEU A 55 -2.99 10.29 3.93
C LEU A 55 -1.88 11.06 3.20
N PRO A 56 -0.58 10.93 3.56
CA PRO A 56 0.51 11.60 2.83
C PRO A 56 0.54 11.22 1.35
N GLU A 57 0.34 9.95 1.03
CA GLU A 57 0.28 9.44 -0.34
C GLU A 57 -0.90 10.06 -1.12
N ALA A 58 -2.07 10.13 -0.48
CA ALA A 58 -3.26 10.74 -1.09
C ALA A 58 -3.04 12.20 -1.49
N LEU A 59 -2.29 12.94 -0.68
CA LEU A 59 -1.99 14.35 -0.95
C LEU A 59 -0.84 14.51 -1.96
N LEU A 60 0.19 13.69 -1.89
CA LEU A 60 1.39 13.83 -2.72
C LEU A 60 1.19 13.32 -4.15
N THR A 61 0.52 12.20 -4.34
CA THR A 61 0.39 11.55 -5.65
C THR A 61 -0.15 12.46 -6.74
N PRO A 62 -1.31 13.15 -6.59
CA PRO A 62 -1.83 14.02 -7.63
C PRO A 62 -0.92 15.24 -7.88
N VAL A 63 -0.32 15.78 -6.82
CA VAL A 63 0.57 16.95 -6.94
C VAL A 63 1.86 16.58 -7.65
N SER A 64 2.49 15.47 -7.32
CA SER A 64 3.73 15.00 -7.95
C SER A 64 3.53 14.69 -9.44
N GLN A 65 2.42 14.04 -9.79
CA GLN A 65 2.09 13.76 -11.20
C GLN A 65 1.89 15.04 -12.02
N LEU A 66 1.18 16.03 -11.47
CA LEU A 66 1.04 17.34 -12.10
C LEU A 66 2.37 18.06 -12.23
N PHE A 67 3.20 18.06 -11.19
CA PHE A 67 4.52 18.69 -11.19
C PHE A 67 5.45 18.10 -12.26
N LEU A 68 5.50 16.78 -12.37
CA LEU A 68 6.36 16.10 -13.34
C LEU A 68 5.96 16.42 -14.80
N GLN A 69 4.66 16.57 -15.10
CA GLN A 69 4.15 16.76 -16.45
C GLN A 69 3.84 18.22 -16.82
N ALA A 70 3.66 19.11 -15.82
CA ALA A 70 3.36 20.52 -16.07
C ALA A 70 4.52 21.20 -16.81
N GLN A 71 4.17 22.15 -17.68
CA GLN A 71 5.16 22.92 -18.45
C GLN A 71 6.13 23.70 -17.53
N PRO A 72 7.40 23.85 -17.90
CA PRO A 72 8.39 24.62 -17.12
C PRO A 72 7.95 26.06 -16.85
N SER A 73 7.20 26.68 -17.78
CA SER A 73 6.59 28.01 -17.60
C SER A 73 5.60 28.09 -16.44
N ARG A 74 5.08 26.94 -15.98
CA ARG A 74 4.19 26.81 -14.83
C ARG A 74 4.86 26.20 -13.60
N GLY A 75 6.19 26.11 -13.62
CA GLY A 75 6.98 25.56 -12.52
C GLY A 75 7.06 24.04 -12.47
N GLY A 76 6.66 23.33 -13.53
CA GLY A 76 6.80 21.87 -13.63
C GLY A 76 8.07 21.45 -14.37
N LEU A 77 8.31 20.14 -14.47
CA LEU A 77 9.47 19.57 -15.19
C LEU A 77 9.25 19.37 -16.69
N GLY A 78 8.01 19.37 -17.15
CA GLY A 78 7.64 19.26 -18.56
C GLY A 78 7.90 17.88 -19.19
N LEU A 79 7.88 16.81 -18.40
CA LEU A 79 8.05 15.46 -18.94
C LEU A 79 6.94 15.13 -19.94
N SER A 80 7.31 14.58 -21.07
CA SER A 80 6.34 14.02 -22.02
C SER A 80 5.62 12.81 -21.41
N PRO A 81 4.42 12.46 -21.91
CA PRO A 81 3.71 11.26 -21.44
C PRO A 81 4.54 9.98 -21.54
N GLN A 82 5.42 9.86 -22.55
CA GLN A 82 6.30 8.72 -22.74
C GLN A 82 7.40 8.67 -21.68
N GLU A 83 8.06 9.80 -21.40
CA GLU A 83 9.07 9.92 -20.34
C GLU A 83 8.47 9.68 -18.99
N PHE A 84 7.31 10.26 -18.68
CA PHE A 84 6.58 9.99 -17.45
C PHE A 84 6.23 8.52 -17.31
N GLY A 85 5.73 7.87 -18.39
CA GLY A 85 5.43 6.45 -18.41
C GLY A 85 6.68 5.58 -18.16
N LEU A 86 7.83 5.94 -18.73
CA LEU A 86 9.10 5.25 -18.49
C LEU A 86 9.56 5.38 -17.04
N VAL A 87 9.58 6.61 -16.54
CA VAL A 87 10.09 6.90 -15.18
C VAL A 87 9.19 6.31 -14.11
N ASN A 88 7.89 6.57 -14.19
CA ASN A 88 6.94 6.10 -13.19
C ASN A 88 6.54 4.62 -13.38
N GLY A 89 6.29 4.20 -14.62
CA GLY A 89 5.80 2.87 -14.94
C GLY A 89 6.90 1.79 -15.01
N THR A 90 8.14 2.14 -15.37
CA THR A 90 9.24 1.17 -15.45
C THR A 90 10.18 1.31 -14.28
N VAL A 91 10.85 2.46 -14.16
CA VAL A 91 11.85 2.68 -13.11
C VAL A 91 11.19 2.66 -11.73
N GLY A 92 10.05 3.34 -11.59
CA GLY A 92 9.28 3.36 -10.35
C GLY A 92 8.81 1.98 -9.92
N VAL A 93 8.28 1.16 -10.84
CA VAL A 93 7.85 -0.21 -10.53
C VAL A 93 9.03 -1.09 -10.09
N ILE A 94 10.20 -0.95 -10.72
CA ILE A 94 11.41 -1.66 -10.28
C ILE A 94 11.78 -1.26 -8.85
N GLY A 95 11.76 0.04 -8.55
CA GLY A 95 11.99 0.57 -7.19
C GLY A 95 11.01 -0.01 -6.18
N LEU A 96 9.71 0.05 -6.50
CA LEU A 96 8.62 -0.48 -5.68
C LEU A 96 8.81 -1.97 -5.37
N LEU A 97 9.08 -2.79 -6.37
CA LEU A 97 9.27 -4.23 -6.21
C LEU A 97 10.52 -4.52 -5.38
N ALA A 98 11.63 -3.83 -5.63
CA ALA A 98 12.86 -3.99 -4.86
C ALA A 98 12.63 -3.62 -3.38
N GLY A 99 11.97 -2.50 -3.12
CA GLY A 99 11.59 -2.07 -1.77
C GLY A 99 10.67 -3.07 -1.07
N GLY A 100 9.67 -3.57 -1.77
CA GLY A 100 8.73 -4.59 -1.26
C GLY A 100 9.41 -5.90 -0.90
N ILE A 101 10.29 -6.42 -1.77
CA ILE A 101 11.04 -7.65 -1.53
C ILE A 101 11.98 -7.48 -0.34
N ILE A 102 12.76 -6.40 -0.31
CA ILE A 102 13.70 -6.12 0.80
C ILE A 102 12.93 -5.90 2.09
N GLY A 103 11.82 -5.17 2.06
CA GLY A 103 10.93 -4.97 3.21
C GLY A 103 10.40 -6.28 3.77
N GLY A 104 9.94 -7.18 2.90
CA GLY A 104 9.49 -8.52 3.27
C GLY A 104 10.60 -9.35 3.92
N MET A 105 11.82 -9.35 3.35
CA MET A 105 12.97 -10.05 3.92
C MET A 105 13.37 -9.51 5.29
N LEU A 106 13.42 -8.19 5.47
CA LEU A 106 13.76 -7.56 6.75
C LEU A 106 12.72 -7.86 7.83
N ALA A 107 11.43 -7.77 7.47
CA ALA A 107 10.34 -8.06 8.40
C ALA A 107 10.29 -9.56 8.77
N SER A 108 10.57 -10.46 7.84
CA SER A 108 10.62 -11.91 8.11
C SER A 108 11.78 -12.31 9.00
N ARG A 109 12.93 -11.64 8.86
CA ARG A 109 14.13 -11.95 9.65
C ARG A 109 14.05 -11.43 11.08
N ASP A 110 13.67 -10.17 11.25
CA ASP A 110 13.81 -9.46 12.53
C ASP A 110 12.45 -9.16 13.20
N GLY A 111 11.35 -9.46 12.53
CA GLY A 111 9.99 -9.22 12.98
C GLY A 111 9.46 -7.80 12.68
N LEU A 112 8.14 -7.72 12.51
CA LEU A 112 7.44 -6.48 12.16
C LEU A 112 7.67 -5.35 13.17
N LYS A 113 7.70 -5.66 14.47
CA LYS A 113 7.81 -4.65 15.54
C LYS A 113 9.10 -3.82 15.44
N LYS A 114 10.22 -4.45 15.05
CA LYS A 114 11.52 -3.78 14.89
C LYS A 114 11.53 -2.86 13.68
N TRP A 115 10.94 -3.31 12.58
CA TRP A 115 10.98 -2.62 11.28
C TRP A 115 9.82 -1.67 11.04
N LEU A 116 8.80 -1.65 11.90
CA LEU A 116 7.62 -0.80 11.71
C LEU A 116 8.00 0.67 11.55
N TRP A 117 8.70 1.26 12.52
CA TRP A 117 9.07 2.68 12.46
C TRP A 117 10.08 3.02 11.36
N PRO A 118 11.18 2.25 11.16
CA PRO A 118 12.08 2.50 10.03
C PRO A 118 11.36 2.48 8.67
N MET A 119 10.43 1.56 8.44
CA MET A 119 9.70 1.48 7.19
C MET A 119 8.62 2.56 7.06
N VAL A 120 8.00 3.01 8.16
CA VAL A 120 7.12 4.20 8.15
C VAL A 120 7.92 5.45 7.78
N CYS A 121 9.13 5.59 8.28
CA CYS A 121 10.01 6.69 7.86
C CYS A 121 10.46 6.54 6.39
N ALA A 122 10.71 5.31 5.95
CA ALA A 122 11.15 5.04 4.59
C ALA A 122 10.10 5.34 3.51
N ILE A 123 8.81 5.37 3.83
CA ILE A 123 7.78 5.80 2.88
C ILE A 123 7.69 7.33 2.77
N THR A 124 8.02 8.07 3.82
CA THR A 124 7.81 9.52 3.88
C THR A 124 9.09 10.31 3.58
N LEU A 125 10.26 9.85 4.06
CA LEU A 125 11.51 10.59 3.88
C LEU A 125 11.91 10.74 2.41
N PRO A 126 11.76 9.74 1.53
CA PRO A 126 12.10 9.89 0.12
C PRO A 126 11.28 10.95 -0.63
N ASP A 127 10.10 11.34 -0.12
CA ASP A 127 9.28 12.40 -0.73
C ASP A 127 10.02 13.74 -0.81
N VAL A 128 11.08 13.91 -0.02
CA VAL A 128 12.01 15.06 -0.09
C VAL A 128 12.64 15.21 -1.49
N VAL A 129 12.70 14.14 -2.30
CA VAL A 129 13.20 14.24 -3.68
C VAL A 129 12.37 15.22 -4.53
N TYR A 130 11.07 15.36 -4.26
CA TYR A 130 10.23 16.33 -4.95
C TYR A 130 10.59 17.78 -4.57
N ILE A 131 11.02 18.01 -3.34
CA ILE A 131 11.55 19.31 -2.91
C ILE A 131 12.82 19.61 -3.70
N TYR A 132 13.75 18.66 -3.78
CA TYR A 132 14.96 18.81 -4.60
C TYR A 132 14.64 19.11 -6.08
N LEU A 133 13.75 18.33 -6.69
CA LEU A 133 13.34 18.51 -8.08
C LEU A 133 12.66 19.88 -8.31
N SER A 134 11.86 20.36 -7.35
CA SER A 134 11.19 21.67 -7.45
C SER A 134 12.16 22.87 -7.39
N TYR A 135 13.26 22.74 -6.65
CA TYR A 135 14.29 23.77 -6.60
C TYR A 135 15.25 23.70 -7.78
N SER A 136 15.64 22.49 -8.19
CA SER A 136 16.60 22.31 -9.27
C SER A 136 15.99 22.52 -10.65
N LEU A 137 14.67 22.28 -10.79
CA LEU A 137 13.93 22.24 -12.07
C LEU A 137 14.68 21.45 -13.15
N ASN A 138 15.43 20.43 -12.73
CA ASN A 138 16.22 19.61 -13.63
C ASN A 138 15.33 18.54 -14.27
N SER A 139 15.12 18.68 -15.59
CA SER A 139 14.35 17.74 -16.39
C SER A 139 15.19 16.61 -17.01
N ASP A 140 16.48 16.47 -16.61
CA ASP A 140 17.31 15.34 -17.04
C ASP A 140 16.65 14.03 -16.60
N LEU A 141 16.35 13.20 -17.58
CA LEU A 141 15.61 11.95 -17.37
C LEU A 141 16.34 11.00 -16.41
N PHE A 142 17.69 11.02 -16.39
CA PHE A 142 18.45 10.19 -15.45
C PHE A 142 18.29 10.67 -14.01
N VAL A 143 18.35 11.99 -13.78
CA VAL A 143 18.14 12.58 -12.44
C VAL A 143 16.74 12.30 -11.94
N VAL A 144 15.72 12.56 -12.76
CA VAL A 144 14.32 12.33 -12.41
C VAL A 144 14.08 10.85 -12.12
N SER A 145 14.60 9.94 -12.98
CA SER A 145 14.49 8.49 -12.77
C SER A 145 15.13 8.04 -11.47
N SER A 146 16.30 8.59 -11.13
CA SER A 146 16.98 8.25 -9.86
C SER A 146 16.18 8.71 -8.65
N CYS A 147 15.61 9.91 -8.70
CA CYS A 147 14.75 10.46 -7.65
C CYS A 147 13.50 9.59 -7.46
N LEU A 148 12.80 9.25 -8.55
CA LEU A 148 11.61 8.42 -8.47
C LEU A 148 11.91 6.97 -8.07
N PHE A 149 13.07 6.44 -8.45
CA PHE A 149 13.49 5.12 -7.97
C PHE A 149 13.60 5.09 -6.44
N VAL A 150 14.27 6.09 -5.85
CA VAL A 150 14.45 6.19 -4.39
C VAL A 150 13.10 6.36 -3.68
N GLU A 151 12.23 7.22 -4.20
CA GLU A 151 10.89 7.44 -3.67
C GLU A 151 10.07 6.15 -3.72
N GLN A 152 9.98 5.49 -4.88
CA GLN A 152 9.22 4.26 -5.05
C GLN A 152 9.81 3.06 -4.29
N PHE A 153 11.12 3.02 -4.10
CA PHE A 153 11.77 2.05 -3.23
C PHE A 153 11.33 2.23 -1.77
N GLY A 154 11.33 3.46 -1.27
CA GLY A 154 10.81 3.79 0.05
C GLY A 154 9.32 3.45 0.21
N TYR A 155 8.54 3.75 -0.82
CA TYR A 155 7.13 3.38 -0.89
C TYR A 155 6.92 1.86 -0.78
N GLY A 156 7.72 1.07 -1.50
CA GLY A 156 7.68 -0.40 -1.41
C GLY A 156 7.97 -0.94 -0.02
N LEU A 157 8.96 -0.37 0.67
CA LEU A 157 9.26 -0.70 2.07
C LEU A 157 8.08 -0.38 3.00
N GLY A 158 7.52 0.82 2.89
CA GLY A 158 6.41 1.26 3.73
C GLY A 158 5.12 0.47 3.46
N PHE A 159 4.80 0.21 2.19
CA PHE A 159 3.64 -0.59 1.82
C PHE A 159 3.71 -2.01 2.39
N THR A 160 4.92 -2.58 2.43
CA THR A 160 5.13 -3.90 3.06
C THR A 160 4.76 -3.88 4.54
N VAL A 161 5.18 -2.85 5.29
CA VAL A 161 4.85 -2.77 6.72
C VAL A 161 3.37 -2.59 6.97
N LEU A 162 2.69 -1.79 6.16
CA LEU A 162 1.24 -1.61 6.25
C LEU A 162 0.50 -2.94 6.00
N THR A 163 0.89 -3.66 4.95
CA THR A 163 0.30 -4.98 4.62
C THR A 163 0.52 -5.99 5.74
N LEU A 164 1.73 -6.08 6.27
CA LEU A 164 2.04 -6.97 7.39
C LEU A 164 1.31 -6.56 8.68
N TYR A 165 1.17 -5.26 8.95
CA TYR A 165 0.37 -4.76 10.06
C TYR A 165 -1.09 -5.18 9.94
N MET A 166 -1.70 -5.02 8.76
CA MET A 166 -3.08 -5.43 8.49
C MET A 166 -3.24 -6.95 8.64
N LEU A 167 -2.30 -7.76 8.14
CA LEU A 167 -2.28 -9.21 8.31
C LEU A 167 -2.19 -9.61 9.79
N PHE A 168 -1.29 -8.99 10.54
CA PHE A 168 -1.15 -9.24 11.98
C PHE A 168 -2.42 -8.85 12.75
N TYR A 169 -2.98 -7.67 12.46
CA TYR A 169 -4.19 -7.19 13.12
C TYR A 169 -5.44 -8.02 12.80
N SER A 170 -5.47 -8.63 11.61
CA SER A 170 -6.60 -9.44 11.14
C SER A 170 -6.68 -10.83 11.78
N GLN A 171 -5.66 -11.30 12.51
CA GLN A 171 -5.61 -12.64 13.09
C GLN A 171 -6.88 -12.97 13.92
N GLY A 172 -7.34 -14.24 13.84
CA GLY A 172 -8.50 -14.76 14.55
C GLY A 172 -9.45 -15.54 13.64
N LYS A 173 -10.64 -15.88 14.15
CA LYS A 173 -11.66 -16.70 13.48
C LYS A 173 -12.04 -16.19 12.07
N PHE A 174 -12.11 -14.86 11.89
CA PHE A 174 -12.53 -14.21 10.65
C PHE A 174 -11.37 -13.47 9.96
N LYS A 175 -10.16 -14.06 9.93
CA LYS A 175 -8.94 -13.38 9.47
C LYS A 175 -9.06 -12.75 8.08
N THR A 176 -9.61 -13.46 7.09
CA THR A 176 -9.78 -12.98 5.72
C THR A 176 -10.71 -11.78 5.63
N SER A 177 -11.87 -11.87 6.29
CA SER A 177 -12.86 -10.79 6.32
C SER A 177 -12.32 -9.57 7.07
N HIS A 178 -11.63 -9.77 8.21
CA HIS A 178 -10.99 -8.69 8.95
C HIS A 178 -9.89 -8.01 8.14
N TYR A 179 -9.10 -8.78 7.36
CA TYR A 179 -8.10 -8.21 6.46
C TYR A 179 -8.76 -7.35 5.37
N SER A 180 -9.88 -7.83 4.80
CA SER A 180 -10.65 -7.05 3.82
C SER A 180 -11.19 -5.74 4.41
N ILE A 181 -11.67 -5.76 5.66
CA ILE A 181 -12.11 -4.55 6.37
C ILE A 181 -10.92 -3.59 6.59
N CYS A 182 -9.76 -4.10 7.05
CA CYS A 182 -8.55 -3.28 7.21
C CYS A 182 -8.14 -2.63 5.88
N THR A 183 -8.16 -3.39 4.79
CA THR A 183 -7.86 -2.89 3.45
C THR A 183 -8.83 -1.79 3.04
N GLY A 184 -10.14 -1.99 3.24
CA GLY A 184 -11.16 -0.98 2.96
C GLY A 184 -10.94 0.31 3.76
N ILE A 185 -10.66 0.21 5.05
CA ILE A 185 -10.34 1.37 5.91
C ILE A 185 -9.08 2.08 5.42
N SER A 186 -8.03 1.32 5.06
CA SER A 186 -6.79 1.90 4.53
C SER A 186 -7.04 2.68 3.24
N TYR A 187 -7.87 2.16 2.33
CA TYR A 187 -8.24 2.87 1.09
C TYR A 187 -9.11 4.10 1.33
N LEU A 188 -9.94 4.13 2.39
CA LEU A 188 -10.64 5.36 2.76
C LEU A 188 -9.65 6.50 3.09
N GLY A 189 -8.51 6.18 3.73
CA GLY A 189 -7.45 7.16 3.96
C GLY A 189 -6.82 7.73 2.68
N LEU A 190 -6.89 7.00 1.56
CA LEU A 190 -6.44 7.47 0.26
C LEU A 190 -7.46 8.37 -0.45
N MET A 191 -8.72 8.29 -0.05
CA MET A 191 -9.83 9.05 -0.65
C MET A 191 -10.14 10.36 0.08
N LEU A 192 -9.57 10.56 1.28
CA LEU A 192 -9.74 11.78 2.08
C LEU A 192 -8.80 12.89 1.60
#